data_f0149e078edcf6ac93c14fef66659483
#
_entry.id   f0149e078edcf6ac93c14fef66659483
#
_cell.length_a   1.000
_cell.length_b   1.000
_cell.length_c   1.000
_cell.angle_alpha   90.00
_cell.angle_beta   90.00
_cell.angle_gamma   90.00
#
_symmetry.space_group_name_H-M   'P 1'
#
loop_
_entity.id
_entity.type
_entity.pdbx_description
1 polymer ?
#
loop_
_entity_poly.entity_id
_entity_poly.type
_entity_poly.pdbx_seq_one_letter_code
_entity_poly.pdbx_strand_id
1 'polypeptide(L)'
;ARRQRQMCIRDSVPTDLLTVGEVARRTGVAVSALHFYEREGLISSTRTSGGQRRFARHVIRRVSVIQVAKRMGIPLAEVAEVFADLPQDRMPSKTDWRRIGERWRGRLEARRKEIERMEDELVECIGCGCVSLRSCRVLNPDDALGSAGAGPRLLPAIDPDDID
;
A
#
# COMPACT_ATOMS: atom_id res chain seq x y z
N ALA A 1 -22.38 9.05 -36.81
CA ALA A 1 -21.09 9.72 -36.64
C ALA A 1 -20.86 9.97 -35.15
N ARG A 2 -20.21 9.03 -34.45
CA ARG A 2 -19.76 9.20 -33.05
C ARG A 2 -18.47 10.02 -33.08
N ARG A 3 -18.54 11.27 -32.68
CA ARG A 3 -17.36 12.08 -32.37
C ARG A 3 -16.69 11.51 -31.12
N GLN A 4 -15.61 10.77 -31.31
CA GLN A 4 -14.64 10.48 -30.27
C GLN A 4 -14.08 11.82 -29.79
N ARG A 5 -14.41 12.24 -28.57
CA ARG A 5 -13.70 13.31 -27.87
C ARG A 5 -12.32 12.75 -27.51
N GLN A 6 -11.36 12.97 -28.38
CA GLN A 6 -9.95 12.92 -28.04
C GLN A 6 -9.73 13.97 -26.93
N MET A 7 -9.62 13.49 -25.71
CA MET A 7 -9.15 14.29 -24.59
C MET A 7 -7.65 14.48 -24.80
N CYS A 8 -7.30 15.56 -25.50
CA CYS A 8 -5.93 16.02 -25.61
C CYS A 8 -5.44 16.29 -24.19
N ILE A 9 -4.62 15.38 -23.65
CA ILE A 9 -3.74 15.67 -22.52
C ILE A 9 -2.73 16.65 -23.08
N ARG A 10 -3.02 17.95 -22.94
CA ARG A 10 -2.02 18.99 -23.14
C ARG A 10 -0.91 18.72 -22.15
N ASP A 11 0.25 18.33 -22.66
CA ASP A 11 1.53 18.45 -21.96
C ASP A 11 1.74 19.95 -21.67
N SER A 12 1.20 20.41 -20.57
CA SER A 12 1.41 21.77 -20.10
C SER A 12 2.63 21.79 -19.19
N VAL A 13 3.63 22.49 -19.67
CA VAL A 13 4.75 23.19 -19.05
C VAL A 13 4.61 23.33 -17.50
N PRO A 14 5.72 23.30 -16.72
CA PRO A 14 5.72 23.17 -15.26
C PRO A 14 5.30 24.43 -14.49
N THR A 15 4.14 24.99 -14.79
CA THR A 15 3.60 26.21 -14.14
C THR A 15 2.55 25.94 -13.05
N ASP A 16 2.10 24.70 -12.86
CA ASP A 16 1.10 24.37 -11.84
C ASP A 16 1.73 23.71 -10.60
N LEU A 17 2.56 24.47 -9.89
CA LEU A 17 3.05 24.08 -8.57
C LEU A 17 1.96 24.32 -7.54
N LEU A 18 1.58 23.25 -6.84
CA LEU A 18 0.53 23.27 -5.82
C LEU A 18 1.11 23.55 -4.43
N THR A 19 0.35 24.24 -3.61
CA THR A 19 0.62 24.33 -2.17
C THR A 19 0.29 22.99 -1.48
N VAL A 20 0.82 22.76 -0.29
CA VAL A 20 0.47 21.59 0.52
C VAL A 20 -1.03 21.51 0.80
N GLY A 21 -1.68 22.65 1.08
CA GLY A 21 -3.13 22.72 1.30
C GLY A 21 -3.95 22.34 0.07
N GLU A 22 -3.50 22.71 -1.14
CA GLU A 22 -4.16 22.29 -2.38
C GLU A 22 -4.01 20.80 -2.65
N VAL A 23 -2.85 20.23 -2.36
CA VAL A 23 -2.64 18.78 -2.45
C VAL A 23 -3.53 18.07 -1.44
N ALA A 24 -3.55 18.52 -0.18
CA ALA A 24 -4.39 17.95 0.88
C ALA A 24 -5.88 17.96 0.49
N ARG A 25 -6.39 19.11 0.03
CA ARG A 25 -7.78 19.24 -0.40
C ARG A 25 -8.14 18.32 -1.56
N ARG A 26 -7.23 18.16 -2.55
CA ARG A 26 -7.50 17.36 -3.75
C ARG A 26 -7.38 15.85 -3.50
N THR A 27 -6.58 15.45 -2.52
CA THR A 27 -6.34 14.02 -2.21
C THR A 27 -7.13 13.53 -1.00
N GLY A 28 -7.66 14.44 -0.18
CA GLY A 28 -8.30 14.11 1.09
C GLY A 28 -7.33 13.67 2.18
N VAL A 29 -6.02 13.87 1.98
CA VAL A 29 -4.97 13.45 2.92
C VAL A 29 -4.59 14.64 3.81
N ALA A 30 -4.42 14.41 5.10
CA ALA A 30 -3.99 15.43 6.05
C ALA A 30 -2.60 16.00 5.68
N VAL A 31 -2.38 17.28 5.96
CA VAL A 31 -1.10 17.94 5.69
C VAL A 31 0.07 17.26 6.40
N SER A 32 -0.15 16.78 7.63
CA SER A 32 0.85 16.03 8.40
C SER A 32 1.29 14.75 7.68
N ALA A 33 0.35 14.01 7.08
CA ALA A 33 0.65 12.82 6.32
C ALA A 33 1.42 13.16 5.02
N LEU A 34 1.11 14.27 4.36
CA LEU A 34 1.88 14.72 3.20
C LEU A 34 3.33 15.06 3.57
N HIS A 35 3.55 15.69 4.72
CA HIS A 35 4.89 15.94 5.24
C HIS A 35 5.63 14.65 5.62
N PHE A 36 4.91 13.67 6.14
CA PHE A 36 5.45 12.35 6.39
C PHE A 36 5.86 11.66 5.09
N TYR A 37 4.99 11.61 4.08
CA TYR A 37 5.32 11.03 2.77
C TYR A 37 6.52 11.71 2.09
N GLU A 38 6.68 13.01 2.30
CA GLU A 38 7.87 13.73 1.81
C GLU A 38 9.15 13.29 2.52
N ARG A 39 9.12 13.11 3.85
CA ARG A 39 10.27 12.61 4.62
C ARG A 39 10.67 11.20 4.22
N GLU A 40 9.69 10.35 3.96
CA GLU A 40 9.89 8.97 3.49
C GLU A 40 10.28 8.90 1.99
N GLY A 41 10.45 10.03 1.32
CA GLY A 41 10.86 10.07 -0.09
C GLY A 41 9.78 9.60 -1.08
N LEU A 42 8.55 9.36 -0.63
CA LEU A 42 7.43 8.93 -1.47
C LEU A 42 6.95 10.02 -2.43
N ILE A 43 7.03 11.27 -1.98
CA ILE A 43 6.74 12.48 -2.77
C ILE A 43 7.85 13.49 -2.60
N SER A 44 7.98 14.41 -3.55
CA SER A 44 8.98 15.47 -3.50
C SER A 44 8.32 16.85 -3.61
N SER A 45 8.92 17.85 -2.98
CA SER A 45 8.55 19.25 -3.14
C SER A 45 9.77 20.08 -3.54
N THR A 46 9.50 21.24 -4.14
CA THR A 46 10.47 22.33 -4.29
C THR A 46 10.16 23.42 -3.29
N ARG A 47 11.13 24.26 -2.94
CA ARG A 47 10.90 25.44 -2.09
C ARG A 47 10.94 26.71 -2.91
N THR A 48 10.00 27.61 -2.63
CA THR A 48 10.06 28.99 -3.16
C THR A 48 11.17 29.77 -2.49
N SER A 49 11.48 30.95 -3.01
CA SER A 49 12.41 31.91 -2.38
C SER A 49 11.99 32.29 -0.95
N GLY A 50 10.68 32.25 -0.63
CA GLY A 50 10.14 32.43 0.72
C GLY A 50 10.09 31.15 1.56
N GLY A 51 10.77 30.07 1.18
CA GLY A 51 10.87 28.81 1.93
C GLY A 51 9.62 27.92 1.91
N GLN A 52 8.55 28.33 1.20
CA GLN A 52 7.31 27.57 1.15
C GLN A 52 7.44 26.36 0.21
N ARG A 53 6.88 25.21 0.64
CA ARG A 53 6.82 23.99 -0.19
C ARG A 53 5.86 24.14 -1.35
N ARG A 54 6.29 23.67 -2.51
CA ARG A 54 5.49 23.59 -3.73
C ARG A 54 5.63 22.18 -4.32
N PHE A 55 4.51 21.62 -4.71
CA PHE A 55 4.40 20.25 -5.22
C PHE A 55 4.02 20.27 -6.70
N ALA A 56 4.72 19.50 -7.50
CA ALA A 56 4.33 19.30 -8.89
C ALA A 56 2.99 18.56 -8.97
N ARG A 57 2.18 18.84 -9.98
CA ARG A 57 0.82 18.27 -10.13
C ARG A 57 0.77 16.75 -10.12
N HIS A 58 1.81 16.07 -10.60
CA HIS A 58 1.89 14.60 -10.58
C HIS A 58 1.95 14.01 -9.17
N VAL A 59 2.29 14.78 -8.15
CA VAL A 59 2.27 14.35 -6.74
C VAL A 59 0.89 13.91 -6.32
N ILE A 60 -0.19 14.51 -6.83
CA ILE A 60 -1.57 14.07 -6.55
C ILE A 60 -1.73 12.58 -6.90
N ARG A 61 -1.22 12.16 -8.07
CA ARG A 61 -1.33 10.76 -8.48
C ARG A 61 -0.50 9.82 -7.61
N ARG A 62 0.70 10.24 -7.19
CA ARG A 62 1.52 9.46 -6.24
C ARG A 62 0.77 9.27 -4.92
N VAL A 63 0.21 10.33 -4.35
CA VAL A 63 -0.58 10.26 -3.12
C VAL A 63 -1.80 9.34 -3.30
N SER A 64 -2.50 9.42 -4.42
CA SER A 64 -3.62 8.51 -4.70
C SER A 64 -3.20 7.05 -4.73
N VAL A 65 -2.03 6.74 -5.30
CA VAL A 65 -1.50 5.36 -5.33
C VAL A 65 -1.10 4.90 -3.93
N ILE A 66 -0.50 5.78 -3.09
CA ILE A 66 -0.22 5.48 -1.67
C ILE A 66 -1.52 5.12 -0.94
N GLN A 67 -2.59 5.91 -1.12
CA GLN A 67 -3.89 5.63 -0.50
C GLN A 67 -4.47 4.27 -0.94
N VAL A 68 -4.35 3.94 -2.22
CA VAL A 68 -4.80 2.64 -2.75
C VAL A 68 -3.96 1.50 -2.15
N ALA A 69 -2.64 1.65 -2.09
CA ALA A 69 -1.74 0.67 -1.48
C ALA A 69 -2.10 0.42 0.00
N LYS A 70 -2.31 1.48 0.78
CA LYS A 70 -2.75 1.36 2.18
C LYS A 70 -4.08 0.60 2.32
N ARG A 71 -5.06 0.87 1.45
CA ARG A 71 -6.33 0.12 1.45
C ARG A 71 -6.17 -1.36 1.14
N MET A 72 -5.16 -1.71 0.36
CA MET A 72 -4.82 -3.10 0.04
C MET A 72 -3.92 -3.76 1.09
N GLY A 73 -3.58 -3.04 2.18
CA GLY A 73 -2.66 -3.54 3.21
C GLY A 73 -1.23 -3.71 2.70
N ILE A 74 -0.80 -2.88 1.74
CA ILE A 74 0.59 -2.85 1.27
C ILE A 74 1.37 -1.90 2.17
N PRO A 75 2.45 -2.37 2.83
CA PRO A 75 3.29 -1.55 3.69
C PRO A 75 3.89 -0.36 2.94
N LEU A 76 4.04 0.76 3.63
CA LEU A 76 4.55 1.99 3.04
C LEU A 76 6.01 1.85 2.55
N ALA A 77 6.80 1.03 3.23
CA ALA A 77 8.16 0.69 2.82
C ALA A 77 8.19 0.06 1.41
N GLU A 78 7.28 -0.85 1.12
CA GLU A 78 7.16 -1.46 -0.20
C GLU A 78 6.70 -0.46 -1.27
N VAL A 79 5.81 0.47 -0.89
CA VAL A 79 5.44 1.57 -1.80
C VAL A 79 6.65 2.44 -2.12
N ALA A 80 7.51 2.70 -1.13
CA ALA A 80 8.74 3.46 -1.31
C ALA A 80 9.71 2.76 -2.28
N GLU A 81 9.93 1.45 -2.13
CA GLU A 81 10.75 0.65 -3.05
C GLU A 81 10.26 0.75 -4.50
N VAL A 82 8.96 0.57 -4.69
CA VAL A 82 8.35 0.64 -6.02
C VAL A 82 8.42 2.07 -6.59
N PHE A 83 8.31 3.09 -5.76
CA PHE A 83 8.39 4.48 -6.17
C PHE A 83 9.82 4.93 -6.45
N ALA A 84 10.84 4.27 -5.90
CA ALA A 84 12.24 4.52 -6.21
C ALA A 84 12.55 4.30 -7.72
N ASP A 85 11.85 3.34 -8.34
CA ASP A 85 11.96 3.05 -9.76
C ASP A 85 11.21 4.05 -10.66
N LEU A 86 10.43 4.96 -10.07
CA LEU A 86 9.68 5.97 -10.82
C LEU A 86 10.46 7.26 -10.99
N PRO A 87 10.34 7.92 -12.15
CA PRO A 87 10.96 9.22 -12.35
C PRO A 87 10.41 10.25 -11.35
N GLN A 88 11.32 11.02 -10.76
CA GLN A 88 10.99 12.08 -9.81
C GLN A 88 10.73 13.42 -10.50
N ASP A 89 11.32 13.62 -11.66
CA ASP A 89 11.38 14.87 -12.43
C ASP A 89 10.25 15.03 -13.45
N ARG A 90 9.56 13.95 -13.78
CA ARG A 90 8.47 13.91 -14.75
C ARG A 90 7.28 13.09 -14.27
N MET A 91 6.16 13.26 -14.96
CA MET A 91 5.00 12.38 -14.72
C MET A 91 5.34 10.94 -15.17
N PRO A 92 5.12 9.93 -14.29
CA PRO A 92 5.27 8.54 -14.68
C PRO A 92 4.35 8.16 -15.85
N SER A 93 4.88 7.42 -16.80
CA SER A 93 4.15 6.96 -17.97
C SER A 93 3.13 5.85 -17.62
N LYS A 94 2.26 5.51 -18.58
CA LYS A 94 1.35 4.37 -18.43
C LYS A 94 2.10 3.04 -18.21
N THR A 95 3.27 2.91 -18.81
CA THR A 95 4.12 1.71 -18.67
C THR A 95 4.72 1.64 -17.26
N ASP A 96 5.17 2.77 -16.69
CA ASP A 96 5.67 2.84 -15.33
C ASP A 96 4.59 2.38 -14.34
N TRP A 97 3.35 2.88 -14.49
CA TRP A 97 2.21 2.47 -13.63
C TRP A 97 1.80 1.02 -13.81
N ARG A 98 1.92 0.46 -15.03
CA ARG A 98 1.63 -0.96 -15.28
C ARG A 98 2.59 -1.85 -14.53
N ARG A 99 3.90 -1.54 -14.54
CA ARG A 99 4.94 -2.29 -13.83
C ARG A 99 4.65 -2.37 -12.33
N ILE A 100 4.20 -1.27 -11.72
CA ILE A 100 3.75 -1.25 -10.33
C ILE A 100 2.58 -2.22 -10.12
N GLY A 101 1.56 -2.14 -10.95
CA GLY A 101 0.39 -3.02 -10.85
C GLY A 101 0.73 -4.50 -10.99
N GLU A 102 1.68 -4.85 -11.86
CA GLU A 102 2.16 -6.23 -12.03
C GLU A 102 2.92 -6.73 -10.79
N ARG A 103 3.78 -5.90 -10.20
CA ARG A 103 4.52 -6.23 -8.98
C ARG A 103 3.58 -6.51 -7.80
N TRP A 104 2.58 -5.65 -7.61
CA TRP A 104 1.61 -5.83 -6.51
C TRP A 104 0.61 -6.96 -6.75
N ARG A 105 0.31 -7.30 -8.01
CA ARG A 105 -0.62 -8.39 -8.33
C ARG A 105 -0.17 -9.72 -7.75
N GLY A 106 1.11 -10.08 -7.87
CA GLY A 106 1.65 -11.32 -7.32
C GLY A 106 1.49 -11.39 -5.80
N ARG A 107 1.79 -10.29 -5.10
CA ARG A 107 1.63 -10.21 -3.64
C ARG A 107 0.16 -10.31 -3.21
N LEU A 108 -0.72 -9.58 -3.86
CA LEU A 108 -2.16 -9.62 -3.56
C LEU A 108 -2.75 -11.01 -3.81
N GLU A 109 -2.31 -11.69 -4.85
CA GLU A 109 -2.72 -13.05 -5.15
C GLU A 109 -2.21 -14.05 -4.08
N ALA A 110 -0.98 -13.91 -3.62
CA ALA A 110 -0.44 -14.72 -2.53
C ALA A 110 -1.25 -14.51 -1.24
N ARG A 111 -1.55 -13.25 -0.89
CA ARG A 111 -2.36 -12.91 0.29
C ARG A 111 -3.80 -13.43 0.18
N ARG A 112 -4.39 -13.36 -1.02
CA ARG A 112 -5.72 -13.95 -1.25
C ARG A 112 -5.74 -15.44 -0.95
N LYS A 113 -4.77 -16.20 -1.46
CA LYS A 113 -4.64 -17.64 -1.20
C LYS A 113 -4.40 -17.96 0.27
N GLU A 114 -3.66 -17.12 0.96
CA GLU A 114 -3.43 -17.26 2.40
C GLU A 114 -4.72 -17.05 3.20
N ILE A 115 -5.49 -16.03 2.86
CA ILE A 115 -6.80 -15.76 3.50
C ILE A 115 -7.76 -16.93 3.23
N GLU A 116 -7.85 -17.44 2.00
CA GLU A 116 -8.69 -18.59 1.65
C GLU A 116 -8.32 -19.82 2.50
N ARG A 117 -7.01 -20.11 2.64
CA ARG A 117 -6.54 -21.20 3.50
C ARG A 117 -6.93 -21.00 4.96
N MET A 118 -6.79 -19.77 5.49
CA MET A 118 -7.20 -19.45 6.86
C MET A 118 -8.71 -19.59 7.06
N GLU A 119 -9.53 -19.22 6.07
CA GLU A 119 -10.99 -19.43 6.13
C GLU A 119 -11.34 -20.89 6.22
N ASP A 120 -10.71 -21.76 5.41
CA ASP A 120 -10.90 -23.21 5.45
C ASP A 120 -10.50 -23.79 6.81
N GLU A 121 -9.35 -23.40 7.35
CA GLU A 121 -8.85 -23.83 8.65
C GLU A 121 -9.78 -23.38 9.80
N LEU A 122 -10.35 -22.17 9.73
CA LEU A 122 -11.32 -21.65 10.70
C LEU A 122 -12.63 -22.45 10.66
N VAL A 123 -13.13 -22.79 9.47
CA VAL A 123 -14.35 -23.59 9.31
C VAL A 123 -14.15 -24.99 9.91
N GLU A 124 -13.01 -25.61 9.68
CA GLU A 124 -12.66 -26.90 10.31
C GLU A 124 -12.56 -26.76 11.84
N CYS A 125 -11.96 -25.69 12.33
CA CYS A 125 -11.81 -25.43 13.76
C CYS A 125 -13.19 -25.21 14.45
N ILE A 126 -14.09 -24.43 13.85
CA ILE A 126 -15.43 -24.19 14.36
C ILE A 126 -16.26 -25.47 14.30
N GLY A 127 -16.12 -26.27 13.22
CA GLY A 127 -16.85 -27.53 13.02
C GLY A 127 -16.43 -28.64 13.97
N CYS A 128 -15.19 -28.65 14.44
CA CYS A 128 -14.69 -29.72 15.33
C CYS A 128 -15.17 -29.61 16.77
N GLY A 129 -15.69 -28.43 17.19
CA GLY A 129 -16.20 -28.21 18.55
C GLY A 129 -15.16 -28.41 19.67
N CYS A 130 -13.87 -28.39 19.34
CA CYS A 130 -12.81 -28.60 20.31
C CYS A 130 -12.76 -27.46 21.33
N VAL A 131 -13.07 -27.76 22.58
CA VAL A 131 -13.00 -26.81 23.70
C VAL A 131 -11.58 -26.71 24.28
N SER A 132 -10.66 -27.56 23.82
CA SER A 132 -9.31 -27.67 24.35
C SER A 132 -8.27 -27.21 23.33
N LEU A 133 -7.49 -26.21 23.72
CA LEU A 133 -6.31 -25.79 22.96
C LEU A 133 -5.20 -26.85 22.87
N ARG A 134 -5.26 -27.91 23.68
CA ARG A 134 -4.27 -29.00 23.71
C ARG A 134 -4.24 -29.84 22.44
N SER A 135 -5.36 -29.96 21.74
CA SER A 135 -5.48 -30.77 20.52
C SER A 135 -5.99 -29.96 19.33
N CYS A 136 -5.86 -28.67 19.36
CA CYS A 136 -6.25 -27.81 18.24
C CYS A 136 -5.32 -28.07 17.04
N ARG A 137 -5.85 -28.61 15.94
CA ARG A 137 -5.08 -28.89 14.74
C ARG A 137 -4.49 -27.64 14.10
N VAL A 138 -5.14 -26.47 14.26
CA VAL A 138 -4.69 -25.19 13.71
C VAL A 138 -3.66 -24.53 14.64
N LEU A 139 -3.94 -24.51 15.95
CA LEU A 139 -3.12 -23.76 16.91
C LEU A 139 -2.08 -24.62 17.62
N ASN A 140 -2.38 -25.92 17.84
CA ASN A 140 -1.49 -26.82 18.56
C ASN A 140 -1.86 -28.29 18.31
N PRO A 141 -1.52 -28.87 17.13
CA PRO A 141 -1.80 -30.29 16.84
C PRO A 141 -1.05 -31.18 17.83
N ASP A 142 -1.79 -32.04 18.50
CA ASP A 142 -1.27 -33.07 19.46
C ASP A 142 -0.44 -32.47 20.62
N ASP A 143 -0.68 -31.21 20.96
CA ASP A 143 0.11 -30.45 21.96
C ASP A 143 1.62 -30.42 21.67
N ALA A 144 2.00 -30.62 20.44
CA ALA A 144 3.41 -30.67 20.02
C ALA A 144 4.13 -29.33 20.18
N LEU A 145 3.37 -28.23 20.19
CA LEU A 145 3.92 -26.86 20.30
C LEU A 145 4.20 -26.45 21.76
N GLY A 146 3.63 -27.14 22.74
CA GLY A 146 3.86 -26.85 24.15
C GLY A 146 5.34 -26.93 24.55
N SER A 147 6.08 -27.82 23.94
CA SER A 147 7.53 -27.95 24.12
C SER A 147 8.37 -26.95 23.33
N ALA A 148 7.79 -26.33 22.29
CA ALA A 148 8.49 -25.41 21.39
C ALA A 148 8.37 -23.92 21.80
N GLY A 149 7.59 -23.61 22.84
CA GLY A 149 7.36 -22.26 23.37
C GLY A 149 5.97 -21.71 23.09
N ALA A 150 5.68 -20.52 23.63
CA ALA A 150 4.38 -19.87 23.53
C ALA A 150 4.10 -19.29 22.14
N GLY A 151 2.82 -19.18 21.78
CA GLY A 151 2.30 -18.51 20.60
C GLY A 151 1.84 -19.44 19.47
N PRO A 152 1.13 -18.92 18.47
CA PRO A 152 0.57 -19.65 17.34
C PRO A 152 1.67 -20.00 16.32
N ARG A 153 2.43 -21.06 16.57
CA ARG A 153 3.60 -21.48 15.78
C ARG A 153 3.27 -21.96 14.36
N LEU A 154 2.02 -22.27 14.08
CA LEU A 154 1.56 -22.68 12.74
C LEU A 154 1.17 -21.50 11.87
N LEU A 155 0.92 -20.36 12.45
CA LEU A 155 0.72 -19.13 11.69
C LEU A 155 2.08 -18.49 11.41
N PRO A 156 2.31 -17.96 10.20
CA PRO A 156 3.50 -17.15 9.95
C PRO A 156 3.54 -16.02 10.97
N ALA A 157 4.74 -15.71 11.46
CA ALA A 157 4.91 -14.58 12.37
C ALA A 157 4.33 -13.33 11.69
N ILE A 158 3.33 -12.74 12.32
CA ILE A 158 2.82 -11.44 11.89
C ILE A 158 3.91 -10.45 12.27
N ASP A 159 4.47 -9.78 11.28
CA ASP A 159 5.41 -8.70 11.53
C ASP A 159 4.67 -7.62 12.32
N PRO A 160 5.19 -7.20 13.51
CA PRO A 160 4.54 -6.15 14.31
C PRO A 160 4.30 -4.86 13.51
N ASP A 161 5.08 -4.61 12.48
CA ASP A 161 4.95 -3.46 11.58
C ASP A 161 3.82 -3.60 10.54
N ASP A 162 3.19 -4.77 10.45
CA ASP A 162 2.04 -5.03 9.55
C ASP A 162 0.67 -4.72 10.20
N ILE A 163 0.62 -4.32 11.48
CA ILE A 163 -0.63 -4.18 12.27
C ILE A 163 -1.13 -2.73 12.41
N ASP A 164 -0.48 -1.72 11.81
CA ASP A 164 -0.93 -0.31 11.85
C ASP A 164 -1.68 0.13 10.59
#